data_2875cfd4cdfcadeefe69e86e726111d8
#
_entry.id   2875cfd4cdfcadeefe69e86e726111d8
#
_cell.length_a   1.000
_cell.length_b   1.000
_cell.length_c   1.000
_cell.angle_alpha   90.00
_cell.angle_beta   90.00
_cell.angle_gamma   90.00
#
_symmetry.space_group_name_H-M   'P 1'
#
loop_
_entity.id
_entity.type
_entity.pdbx_description
1 polymer ?
#
loop_
_entity_poly.entity_id
_entity_poly.type
_entity_poly.pdbx_seq_one_letter_code
_entity_poly.pdbx_strand_id
1 'polypeptide(L)'
;MRSFLHFIGLGDLLGPILGPILWWPILLFVAAVAVYIFIRRKLARKTDDVTFVRLPFLSKAEVMFLVALETSVYPEYRVFARVPLRDLILANCENLSSQTRAQNRINFKTVDFVLVDPQRFEVHKVVELDDRTHDDVRREDRDAFIDDVLGRAGLPIIHCQCKIFYDPASLRAQLNLPPVLLEN
;
A
#
# COMPACT_ATOMS: atom_id res chain seq x y z
N MET A 1 44.04 -30.31 27.88
CA MET A 1 43.23 -31.56 27.92
C MET A 1 43.93 -32.74 27.23
N ARG A 2 44.55 -32.59 26.06
CA ARG A 2 45.39 -33.64 25.42
C ARG A 2 46.55 -34.12 26.29
N SER A 3 47.30 -33.19 26.93
CA SER A 3 48.46 -33.50 27.77
C SER A 3 48.11 -34.27 29.07
N PHE A 4 46.90 -34.05 29.63
CA PHE A 4 46.47 -34.70 30.85
C PHE A 4 46.04 -36.13 30.60
N LEU A 5 45.39 -36.43 29.45
CA LEU A 5 44.99 -37.77 29.05
C LEU A 5 46.19 -38.66 28.66
N HIS A 6 47.26 -38.07 28.14
CA HIS A 6 48.53 -38.79 27.87
C HIS A 6 49.25 -39.27 29.14
N PHE A 7 49.13 -38.46 30.25
CA PHE A 7 49.75 -38.81 31.54
C PHE A 7 49.10 -40.05 32.22
N ILE A 8 47.84 -40.36 31.92
CA ILE A 8 47.12 -41.47 32.53
C ILE A 8 47.15 -42.75 31.65
N GLY A 9 47.82 -42.74 30.49
CA GLY A 9 47.88 -43.87 29.56
C GLY A 9 46.56 -44.21 28.87
N LEU A 10 45.52 -43.38 29.08
CA LEU A 10 44.19 -43.56 28.48
C LEU A 10 44.09 -42.91 27.07
N GLY A 11 45.04 -42.02 26.73
CA GLY A 11 45.02 -41.28 25.44
C GLY A 11 45.12 -42.22 24.23
N ASP A 12 45.94 -43.27 24.34
CA ASP A 12 46.23 -44.18 23.26
C ASP A 12 45.09 -45.23 23.10
N LEU A 13 44.31 -45.49 24.16
CA LEU A 13 43.20 -46.42 24.15
C LEU A 13 41.87 -45.76 23.67
N LEU A 14 41.67 -44.51 24.06
CA LEU A 14 40.41 -43.78 23.78
C LEU A 14 40.51 -42.87 22.57
N GLY A 15 41.72 -42.51 22.11
CA GLY A 15 41.91 -41.65 20.94
C GLY A 15 41.26 -42.16 19.66
N PRO A 16 41.38 -43.45 19.29
CA PRO A 16 40.77 -44.03 18.11
C PRO A 16 39.24 -44.09 18.18
N ILE A 17 38.69 -44.17 19.43
CA ILE A 17 37.25 -44.30 19.64
C ILE A 17 36.53 -42.93 19.78
N LEU A 18 37.19 -42.01 20.50
CA LEU A 18 36.60 -40.67 20.75
C LEU A 18 36.79 -39.71 19.57
N GLY A 19 37.84 -39.94 18.77
CA GLY A 19 38.08 -39.10 17.57
C GLY A 19 36.90 -39.08 16.60
N PRO A 20 36.45 -40.22 16.09
CA PRO A 20 35.30 -40.28 15.17
C PRO A 20 34.01 -39.76 15.81
N ILE A 21 33.76 -40.07 17.10
CA ILE A 21 32.54 -39.69 17.82
C ILE A 21 32.45 -38.17 17.98
N LEU A 22 33.57 -37.46 18.18
CA LEU A 22 33.59 -36.01 18.32
C LEU A 22 33.42 -35.26 16.99
N TRP A 23 33.83 -35.86 15.86
CA TRP A 23 33.73 -35.22 14.54
C TRP A 23 32.37 -35.50 13.86
N TRP A 24 31.69 -36.57 14.23
CA TRP A 24 30.40 -36.94 13.63
C TRP A 24 29.30 -35.86 13.77
N PRO A 25 29.07 -35.26 14.94
CA PRO A 25 28.08 -34.19 15.07
C PRO A 25 28.46 -32.95 14.28
N ILE A 26 29.75 -32.64 14.15
CA ILE A 26 30.21 -31.48 13.34
C ILE A 26 29.92 -31.74 11.86
N LEU A 27 30.20 -32.94 11.35
CA LEU A 27 29.90 -33.30 9.96
C LEU A 27 28.39 -33.27 9.70
N LEU A 28 27.58 -33.77 10.61
CA LEU A 28 26.11 -33.69 10.49
C LEU A 28 25.61 -32.25 10.47
N PHE A 29 26.17 -31.40 11.33
CA PHE A 29 25.79 -29.98 11.35
C PHE A 29 26.18 -29.28 10.03
N VAL A 30 27.39 -29.50 9.53
CA VAL A 30 27.83 -28.94 8.23
C VAL A 30 26.94 -29.45 7.08
N ALA A 31 26.61 -30.75 7.07
CA ALA A 31 25.70 -31.32 6.08
C ALA A 31 24.30 -30.70 6.17
N ALA A 32 23.75 -30.55 7.36
CA ALA A 32 22.46 -29.93 7.58
C ALA A 32 22.44 -28.47 7.10
N VAL A 33 23.50 -27.69 7.40
CA VAL A 33 23.64 -26.30 6.92
C VAL A 33 23.76 -26.27 5.39
N ALA A 34 24.54 -27.17 4.79
CA ALA A 34 24.68 -27.25 3.34
C ALA A 34 23.33 -27.58 2.66
N VAL A 35 22.58 -28.53 3.20
CA VAL A 35 21.22 -28.89 2.73
C VAL A 35 20.27 -27.70 2.90
N TYR A 36 20.30 -27.01 4.04
CA TYR A 36 19.49 -25.83 4.29
C TYR A 36 19.80 -24.71 3.26
N ILE A 37 21.08 -24.41 3.01
CA ILE A 37 21.49 -23.43 2.01
C ILE A 37 21.07 -23.87 0.61
N PHE A 38 21.21 -25.16 0.29
CA PHE A 38 20.79 -25.70 -1.01
C PHE A 38 19.29 -25.56 -1.23
N ILE A 39 18.49 -25.93 -0.22
CA ILE A 39 17.02 -25.78 -0.26
C ILE A 39 16.63 -24.31 -0.39
N ARG A 40 17.23 -23.44 0.40
CA ARG A 40 17.01 -21.98 0.32
C ARG A 40 17.35 -21.43 -1.07
N ARG A 41 18.49 -21.82 -1.66
CA ARG A 41 18.88 -21.42 -3.00
C ARG A 41 17.95 -21.96 -4.08
N LYS A 42 17.47 -23.20 -3.93
CA LYS A 42 16.52 -23.79 -4.88
C LYS A 42 15.15 -23.14 -4.81
N LEU A 43 14.67 -22.79 -3.62
CA LEU A 43 13.42 -22.03 -3.41
C LEU A 43 13.55 -20.58 -3.91
N ALA A 44 14.68 -19.92 -3.68
CA ALA A 44 14.95 -18.57 -4.16
C ALA A 44 15.14 -18.50 -5.70
N ARG A 45 15.53 -19.61 -6.36
CA ARG A 45 15.69 -19.69 -7.82
C ARG A 45 14.41 -19.95 -8.60
N LYS A 46 13.30 -20.22 -7.89
CA LYS A 46 11.98 -20.25 -8.51
C LYS A 46 11.47 -18.79 -8.64
N THR A 47 12.23 -17.97 -9.37
CA THR A 47 11.65 -16.79 -10.01
C THR A 47 10.73 -17.35 -11.08
N ASP A 48 9.43 -17.39 -10.77
CA ASP A 48 8.42 -17.54 -11.79
C ASP A 48 8.77 -16.51 -12.88
N ASP A 49 8.58 -16.86 -14.13
CA ASP A 49 8.85 -15.96 -15.27
C ASP A 49 7.80 -14.83 -15.21
N VAL A 50 8.05 -13.83 -14.36
CA VAL A 50 7.11 -12.75 -14.08
C VAL A 50 7.11 -11.80 -15.25
N THR A 51 6.02 -11.79 -15.98
CA THR A 51 5.78 -10.86 -17.08
C THR A 51 5.05 -9.63 -16.57
N PHE A 52 5.55 -8.44 -16.89
CA PHE A 52 4.91 -7.17 -16.53
C PHE A 52 4.11 -6.65 -17.71
N VAL A 53 2.82 -6.39 -17.49
CA VAL A 53 1.90 -5.90 -18.51
C VAL A 53 1.44 -4.48 -18.13
N ARG A 54 1.41 -3.57 -19.09
CA ARG A 54 0.88 -2.21 -18.88
C ARG A 54 -0.63 -2.28 -18.72
N LEU A 55 -1.13 -1.68 -17.66
CA LEU A 55 -2.56 -1.50 -17.44
C LEU A 55 -2.99 -0.05 -17.79
N PRO A 56 -4.26 0.17 -18.18
CA PRO A 56 -4.82 1.51 -18.24
C PRO A 56 -4.73 2.19 -16.87
N PHE A 57 -4.33 3.45 -16.87
CA PHE A 57 -4.23 4.22 -15.62
C PHE A 57 -5.61 4.52 -15.02
N LEU A 58 -6.56 4.90 -15.88
CA LEU A 58 -7.97 5.16 -15.53
C LEU A 58 -8.90 4.30 -16.39
N SER A 59 -10.05 3.94 -15.84
CA SER A 59 -11.17 3.36 -16.59
C SER A 59 -11.78 4.39 -17.55
N LYS A 60 -12.59 3.94 -18.51
CA LYS A 60 -13.29 4.86 -19.43
C LYS A 60 -14.20 5.84 -18.69
N ALA A 61 -14.90 5.37 -17.65
CA ALA A 61 -15.78 6.20 -16.83
C ALA A 61 -14.99 7.26 -16.05
N GLU A 62 -13.87 6.88 -15.43
CA GLU A 62 -12.99 7.80 -14.73
C GLU A 62 -12.38 8.85 -15.67
N VAL A 63 -12.00 8.47 -16.91
CA VAL A 63 -11.49 9.43 -17.91
C VAL A 63 -12.57 10.45 -18.30
N MET A 64 -13.79 10.00 -18.58
CA MET A 64 -14.90 10.89 -18.92
C MET A 64 -15.22 11.86 -17.77
N PHE A 65 -15.24 11.35 -16.56
CA PHE A 65 -15.46 12.17 -15.37
C PHE A 65 -14.31 13.17 -15.14
N LEU A 66 -13.06 12.74 -15.27
CA LEU A 66 -11.89 13.61 -15.13
C LEU A 66 -11.95 14.83 -16.06
N VAL A 67 -12.26 14.61 -17.34
CA VAL A 67 -12.37 15.71 -18.31
C VAL A 67 -13.46 16.71 -17.92
N ALA A 68 -14.61 16.22 -17.48
CA ALA A 68 -15.70 17.07 -17.01
C ALA A 68 -15.33 17.80 -15.71
N LEU A 69 -14.66 17.10 -14.79
CA LEU A 69 -14.20 17.66 -13.53
C LEU A 69 -13.18 18.78 -13.74
N GLU A 70 -12.15 18.55 -14.56
CA GLU A 70 -11.15 19.56 -14.91
C GLU A 70 -11.82 20.80 -15.54
N THR A 71 -12.76 20.60 -16.47
CA THR A 71 -13.51 21.71 -17.09
C THR A 71 -14.34 22.47 -16.07
N SER A 72 -14.91 21.77 -15.08
CA SER A 72 -15.77 22.38 -14.05
C SER A 72 -15.01 23.22 -13.03
N VAL A 73 -13.73 22.87 -12.75
CA VAL A 73 -12.96 23.49 -11.67
C VAL A 73 -11.84 24.41 -12.14
N TYR A 74 -11.56 24.44 -13.45
CA TYR A 74 -10.55 25.33 -14.03
C TYR A 74 -11.02 26.80 -13.99
N PRO A 75 -10.11 27.77 -13.73
CA PRO A 75 -8.67 27.62 -13.39
C PRO A 75 -8.40 27.50 -11.88
N GLU A 76 -9.42 27.43 -11.04
CA GLU A 76 -9.33 27.56 -9.59
C GLU A 76 -8.63 26.38 -8.91
N TYR A 77 -8.78 25.19 -9.48
CA TYR A 77 -8.19 23.97 -8.93
C TYR A 77 -7.50 23.12 -10.00
N ARG A 78 -6.46 22.39 -9.56
CA ARG A 78 -5.87 21.28 -10.31
C ARG A 78 -6.52 19.98 -9.84
N VAL A 79 -6.69 19.05 -10.76
CA VAL A 79 -7.21 17.72 -10.46
C VAL A 79 -6.08 16.69 -10.47
N PHE A 80 -5.96 15.93 -9.41
CA PHE A 80 -5.08 14.75 -9.34
C PHE A 80 -5.94 13.50 -9.24
N ALA A 81 -5.61 12.48 -10.03
CA ALA A 81 -6.35 11.22 -10.05
C ALA A 81 -5.61 10.12 -9.30
N ARG A 82 -6.35 9.19 -8.66
CA ARG A 82 -5.86 8.00 -7.99
C ARG A 82 -4.80 8.30 -6.92
N VAL A 83 -5.14 9.23 -6.03
CA VAL A 83 -4.23 9.68 -4.98
C VAL A 83 -4.28 8.71 -3.79
N PRO A 84 -3.13 8.16 -3.35
CA PRO A 84 -3.10 7.32 -2.15
C PRO A 84 -3.52 8.11 -0.91
N LEU A 85 -4.41 7.53 -0.10
CA LEU A 85 -4.94 8.20 1.10
C LEU A 85 -3.83 8.55 2.11
N ARG A 86 -2.76 7.75 2.17
CA ARG A 86 -1.57 8.00 3.01
C ARG A 86 -0.79 9.27 2.65
N ASP A 87 -0.97 9.80 1.42
CA ASP A 87 -0.33 11.02 0.96
C ASP A 87 -1.16 12.28 1.31
N LEU A 88 -2.40 12.07 1.76
CA LEU A 88 -3.34 13.12 2.18
C LEU A 88 -3.44 13.25 3.70
N ILE A 89 -3.40 12.12 4.43
CA ILE A 89 -3.64 12.07 5.88
C ILE A 89 -2.66 11.12 6.57
N LEU A 90 -2.36 11.45 7.82
CA LEU A 90 -1.53 10.64 8.71
C LEU A 90 -2.31 10.29 9.98
N ALA A 91 -2.31 9.02 10.37
CA ALA A 91 -2.87 8.61 11.64
C ALA A 91 -1.99 9.13 12.79
N ASN A 92 -2.56 9.87 13.72
CA ASN A 92 -1.88 10.35 14.92
C ASN A 92 -2.63 9.86 16.18
N CYS A 93 -1.90 9.20 17.09
CA CYS A 93 -2.44 8.66 18.34
C CYS A 93 -1.31 8.44 19.35
N GLU A 94 -1.56 8.65 20.64
CA GLU A 94 -0.58 8.41 21.71
C GLU A 94 -0.17 6.93 21.79
N ASN A 95 -1.12 6.02 21.55
CA ASN A 95 -0.85 4.59 21.54
C ASN A 95 -0.27 4.13 20.19
N LEU A 96 1.03 3.81 20.17
CA LEU A 96 1.77 3.42 18.97
C LEU A 96 1.16 2.20 18.25
N SER A 97 0.64 1.22 18.99
CA SER A 97 0.01 0.03 18.36
C SER A 97 -1.31 0.36 17.66
N SER A 98 -2.07 1.30 18.20
CA SER A 98 -3.31 1.80 17.61
C SER A 98 -3.01 2.71 16.40
N GLN A 99 -2.00 3.55 16.49
CA GLN A 99 -1.52 4.39 15.39
C GLN A 99 -1.08 3.52 14.20
N THR A 100 -0.25 2.49 14.44
CA THR A 100 0.21 1.58 13.38
C THR A 100 -0.94 0.85 12.71
N ARG A 101 -1.94 0.38 13.47
CA ARG A 101 -3.13 -0.28 12.90
C ARG A 101 -3.96 0.68 12.03
N ALA A 102 -4.19 1.91 12.50
CA ALA A 102 -4.90 2.92 11.76
C ALA A 102 -4.14 3.29 10.47
N GLN A 103 -2.83 3.53 10.57
CA GLN A 103 -1.99 3.84 9.42
C GLN A 103 -1.98 2.72 8.39
N ASN A 104 -1.92 1.46 8.80
CA ASN A 104 -1.96 0.31 7.89
C ASN A 104 -3.30 0.22 7.13
N ARG A 105 -4.41 0.63 7.74
CA ARG A 105 -5.71 0.70 7.03
C ARG A 105 -5.72 1.80 5.96
N ILE A 106 -5.05 2.92 6.22
CA ILE A 106 -4.93 4.06 5.28
C ILE A 106 -3.99 3.73 4.11
N ASN A 107 -2.87 3.05 4.36
CA ASN A 107 -1.78 2.84 3.41
C ASN A 107 -2.20 2.16 2.10
N PHE A 108 -3.24 1.32 2.14
CA PHE A 108 -3.73 0.55 0.99
C PHE A 108 -5.01 1.14 0.36
N LYS A 109 -5.38 2.35 0.75
CA LYS A 109 -6.55 3.05 0.20
C LYS A 109 -6.11 4.13 -0.77
N THR A 110 -6.92 4.32 -1.80
CA THR A 110 -6.72 5.34 -2.83
C THR A 110 -8.05 6.01 -3.05
N VAL A 111 -8.04 7.33 -3.18
CA VAL A 111 -9.20 8.14 -3.57
C VAL A 111 -9.14 8.43 -5.07
N ASP A 112 -10.31 8.57 -5.71
CA ASP A 112 -10.39 8.68 -7.16
C ASP A 112 -9.81 10.01 -7.65
N PHE A 113 -10.25 11.13 -7.07
CA PHE A 113 -9.79 12.46 -7.46
C PHE A 113 -9.61 13.39 -6.28
N VAL A 114 -8.69 14.33 -6.44
CA VAL A 114 -8.39 15.36 -5.43
C VAL A 114 -8.30 16.71 -6.10
N LEU A 115 -9.01 17.70 -5.57
CA LEU A 115 -8.92 19.10 -5.98
C LEU A 115 -7.84 19.80 -5.13
N VAL A 116 -6.89 20.41 -5.79
CA VAL A 116 -5.72 21.05 -5.17
C VAL A 116 -5.62 22.51 -5.61
N ASP A 117 -5.42 23.42 -4.67
CA ASP A 117 -5.11 24.81 -4.95
C ASP A 117 -3.84 24.89 -5.81
N PRO A 118 -3.88 25.57 -6.98
CA PRO A 118 -2.74 25.60 -7.90
C PRO A 118 -1.55 26.44 -7.43
N GLN A 119 -1.74 27.31 -6.42
CA GLN A 119 -0.71 28.22 -5.90
C GLN A 119 -0.06 27.66 -4.64
N ARG A 120 -0.90 27.17 -3.70
CA ARG A 120 -0.44 26.65 -2.39
C ARG A 120 -0.16 25.16 -2.40
N PHE A 121 -0.67 24.43 -3.40
CA PHE A 121 -0.65 22.96 -3.45
C PHE A 121 -1.30 22.30 -2.23
N GLU A 122 -2.27 22.99 -1.63
CA GLU A 122 -3.08 22.46 -0.53
C GLU A 122 -4.30 21.71 -1.09
N VAL A 123 -4.63 20.59 -0.47
CA VAL A 123 -5.81 19.81 -0.83
C VAL A 123 -7.05 20.55 -0.36
N HIS A 124 -7.93 20.87 -1.30
CA HIS A 124 -9.19 21.55 -1.02
C HIS A 124 -10.32 20.55 -0.77
N LYS A 125 -10.40 19.49 -1.58
CA LYS A 125 -11.51 18.53 -1.54
C LYS A 125 -11.15 17.21 -2.20
N VAL A 126 -11.73 16.14 -1.70
CA VAL A 126 -11.69 14.81 -2.30
C VAL A 126 -12.99 14.58 -3.08
N VAL A 127 -12.91 13.91 -4.22
CA VAL A 127 -14.06 13.54 -5.06
C VAL A 127 -13.96 12.06 -5.39
N GLU A 128 -14.99 11.31 -5.02
CA GLU A 128 -15.15 9.89 -5.34
C GLU A 128 -16.19 9.71 -6.44
N LEU A 129 -15.95 8.79 -7.36
CA LEU A 129 -16.85 8.46 -8.46
C LEU A 129 -17.56 7.14 -8.17
N ASP A 130 -18.81 7.24 -7.72
CA ASP A 130 -19.62 6.08 -7.38
C ASP A 130 -20.16 5.37 -8.62
N ASP A 131 -19.71 4.14 -8.85
CA ASP A 131 -20.30 3.23 -9.82
C ASP A 131 -21.27 2.27 -9.11
N ARG A 132 -22.56 2.52 -9.23
CA ARG A 132 -23.64 1.75 -8.58
C ARG A 132 -23.87 0.36 -9.16
N THR A 133 -23.07 -0.11 -10.10
CA THR A 133 -23.34 -1.37 -10.81
C THR A 133 -23.05 -2.63 -9.98
N HIS A 134 -22.47 -2.50 -8.80
CA HIS A 134 -22.15 -3.63 -7.92
C HIS A 134 -22.43 -3.31 -6.45
N ASP A 135 -23.59 -3.79 -5.97
CA ASP A 135 -23.96 -3.90 -4.55
C ASP A 135 -23.02 -4.92 -3.85
N ASP A 136 -21.97 -4.43 -3.21
CA ASP A 136 -21.09 -5.25 -2.39
C ASP A 136 -20.94 -4.62 -0.99
N VAL A 137 -21.46 -5.30 0.03
CA VAL A 137 -21.41 -4.88 1.45
C VAL A 137 -19.99 -4.49 1.89
N ARG A 138 -18.96 -5.09 1.28
CA ARG A 138 -17.56 -4.73 1.54
C ARG A 138 -17.16 -3.35 1.02
N ARG A 139 -17.90 -2.80 0.03
CA ARG A 139 -17.67 -1.44 -0.47
C ARG A 139 -18.25 -0.41 0.49
N GLU A 140 -19.45 -0.64 1.01
CA GLU A 140 -20.06 0.24 2.00
C GLU A 140 -19.19 0.44 3.23
N ASP A 141 -18.59 -0.66 3.77
CA ASP A 141 -17.65 -0.59 4.89
C ASP A 141 -16.35 0.17 4.53
N ARG A 142 -15.91 0.06 3.28
CA ARG A 142 -14.71 0.76 2.79
C ARG A 142 -14.98 2.24 2.63
N ASP A 143 -16.08 2.60 2.03
CA ASP A 143 -16.44 3.98 1.72
C ASP A 143 -16.75 4.74 3.02
N ALA A 144 -17.51 4.14 3.94
CA ALA A 144 -17.74 4.66 5.27
C ALA A 144 -16.44 4.90 6.06
N PHE A 145 -15.42 4.04 5.87
CA PHE A 145 -14.12 4.24 6.51
C PHE A 145 -13.36 5.45 5.92
N ILE A 146 -13.38 5.62 4.59
CA ILE A 146 -12.74 6.76 3.92
C ILE A 146 -13.40 8.06 4.35
N ASP A 147 -14.72 8.10 4.36
CA ASP A 147 -15.51 9.24 4.81
C ASP A 147 -15.20 9.64 6.26
N ASP A 148 -15.16 8.65 7.17
CA ASP A 148 -14.82 8.90 8.59
C ASP A 148 -13.43 9.51 8.74
N VAL A 149 -12.41 8.92 8.12
CA VAL A 149 -11.03 9.39 8.30
C VAL A 149 -10.77 10.72 7.63
N LEU A 150 -11.35 10.99 6.47
CA LEU A 150 -11.26 12.28 5.79
C LEU A 150 -12.02 13.37 6.55
N GLY A 151 -13.22 13.06 7.03
CA GLY A 151 -14.00 13.98 7.87
C GLY A 151 -13.27 14.36 9.16
N ARG A 152 -12.64 13.40 9.84
CA ARG A 152 -11.80 13.65 11.04
C ARG A 152 -10.53 14.43 10.73
N ALA A 153 -9.99 14.30 9.52
CA ALA A 153 -8.85 15.09 9.06
C ALA A 153 -9.24 16.48 8.58
N GLY A 154 -10.54 16.83 8.53
CA GLY A 154 -11.03 18.10 8.04
C GLY A 154 -10.95 18.26 6.52
N LEU A 155 -10.82 17.15 5.78
CA LEU A 155 -10.83 17.12 4.32
C LEU A 155 -12.23 16.78 3.81
N PRO A 156 -12.93 17.72 3.15
CA PRO A 156 -14.25 17.46 2.59
C PRO A 156 -14.17 16.40 1.49
N ILE A 157 -15.13 15.45 1.50
CA ILE A 157 -15.32 14.48 0.44
C ILE A 157 -16.68 14.65 -0.21
N ILE A 158 -16.74 14.47 -1.52
CA ILE A 158 -17.98 14.50 -2.30
C ILE A 158 -18.04 13.27 -3.19
N HIS A 159 -19.17 12.58 -3.11
CA HIS A 159 -19.51 11.45 -3.96
C HIS A 159 -20.28 11.91 -5.20
N CYS A 160 -19.75 11.57 -6.36
CA CYS A 160 -20.36 11.84 -7.65
C CYS A 160 -20.78 10.54 -8.32
N GLN A 161 -22.02 10.46 -8.79
CA GLN A 161 -22.49 9.28 -9.49
C GLN A 161 -21.88 9.16 -10.88
N CYS A 162 -21.52 7.94 -11.29
CA CYS A 162 -21.10 7.65 -12.65
C CYS A 162 -22.23 7.91 -13.63
N LYS A 163 -21.97 8.72 -14.67
CA LYS A 163 -22.92 9.11 -15.71
C LYS A 163 -22.25 9.02 -17.07
N ILE A 164 -23.08 8.91 -18.12
CA ILE A 164 -22.59 8.95 -19.51
C ILE A 164 -22.19 10.38 -19.92
N PHE A 165 -22.81 11.38 -19.31
CA PHE A 165 -22.56 12.80 -19.60
C PHE A 165 -22.58 13.62 -18.31
N TYR A 166 -21.69 14.59 -18.21
CA TYR A 166 -21.60 15.52 -17.10
C TYR A 166 -21.70 16.95 -17.65
N ASP A 167 -22.67 17.71 -17.16
CA ASP A 167 -22.71 19.14 -17.39
C ASP A 167 -21.77 19.85 -16.41
N PRO A 168 -20.76 20.62 -16.88
CA PRO A 168 -19.77 21.25 -16.01
C PRO A 168 -20.37 22.19 -14.96
N ALA A 169 -21.45 22.93 -15.30
CA ALA A 169 -22.09 23.83 -14.34
C ALA A 169 -22.81 23.09 -13.21
N SER A 170 -23.52 22.01 -13.56
CA SER A 170 -24.16 21.13 -12.58
C SER A 170 -23.14 20.40 -11.71
N LEU A 171 -22.02 19.95 -12.28
CA LEU A 171 -20.96 19.30 -11.54
C LEU A 171 -20.29 20.27 -10.56
N ARG A 172 -20.05 21.51 -11.00
CA ARG A 172 -19.52 22.58 -10.15
C ARG A 172 -20.43 22.89 -8.96
N ALA A 173 -21.75 22.95 -9.20
CA ALA A 173 -22.73 23.14 -8.13
C ALA A 173 -22.73 21.95 -7.13
N GLN A 174 -22.64 20.71 -7.64
CA GLN A 174 -22.53 19.52 -6.81
C GLN A 174 -21.26 19.52 -5.93
N LEU A 175 -20.18 20.09 -6.47
CA LEU A 175 -18.91 20.27 -5.73
C LEU A 175 -18.98 21.41 -4.69
N ASN A 176 -20.12 22.10 -4.57
CA ASN A 176 -20.29 23.28 -3.71
C ASN A 176 -19.25 24.39 -4.00
N LEU A 177 -18.94 24.59 -5.28
CA LEU A 177 -18.07 25.65 -5.72
C LEU A 177 -18.89 26.84 -6.24
N PRO A 178 -18.42 28.09 -6.07
CA PRO A 178 -19.11 29.26 -6.62
C PRO A 178 -19.21 29.17 -8.13
N PRO A 179 -20.22 29.77 -8.77
CA PRO A 179 -20.29 29.82 -10.23
C PRO A 179 -19.08 30.53 -10.81
N VAL A 180 -18.63 30.11 -12.00
CA VAL A 180 -17.55 30.83 -12.70
C VAL A 180 -18.06 32.20 -13.07
N LEU A 181 -17.46 33.24 -12.49
CA LEU A 181 -17.71 34.61 -12.95
C LEU A 181 -16.98 34.76 -14.28
N LEU A 182 -17.72 34.76 -15.38
CA LEU A 182 -17.19 35.19 -16.68
C LEU A 182 -16.86 36.67 -16.54
N GLU A 183 -15.58 36.99 -16.35
CA GLU A 183 -15.11 38.35 -16.53
C GLU A 183 -15.29 38.71 -18.02
N ASN A 184 -16.18 39.65 -18.26
CA ASN A 184 -16.42 40.25 -19.61
C ASN A 184 -15.25 41.14 -20.03
#